data_ecb673c9b086430ff44b9a2a0cc2ae00
#
_entry.id   ecb673c9b086430ff44b9a2a0cc2ae00
#
_cell.length_a   1.000
_cell.length_b   1.000
_cell.length_c   1.000
_cell.angle_alpha   90.00
_cell.angle_beta   90.00
_cell.angle_gamma   90.00
#
_symmetry.space_group_name_H-M   'P 1'
#
loop_
_entity.id
_entity.type
_entity.pdbx_description
1 polymer ?
#
loop_
_entity_poly.entity_id
_entity_poly.type
_entity_poly.pdbx_seq_one_letter_code
_entity_poly.pdbx_strand_id
1 'polypeptide(L)'
;PASYAPIEAQVTTAPPAAPDFDAIRSEVAAEPADAYLDKETREIVPSVTGVDFDTAQAQAVLDAAGEGETVSVPLLLTEPKLTTAKLEANLFKDVLGSGSTTCAGPSNRWYNIDLAAKRLNGTILLPGETFSYNDTVGPYTLASGYKAAGTYQNGQSVDATAGGICQLSSNLYWVTLKANLEIVERHKHQFNGGYMPVIGTDATVWSDQLDFRFQNNTDYPIKIESYLDKNHKLHVTIYGTDTTGIHGEPYHVVISTVPYKNTYQPKDSIPVGTEPQ
;
A
#
# COMPACT_ATOMS: atom_id res chain seq x y z
N PRO A 1 -21.54 -51.11 80.08
CA PRO A 1 -20.77 -50.11 79.25
C PRO A 1 -20.62 -50.68 77.85
N ALA A 2 -21.08 -49.89 76.90
CA ALA A 2 -20.96 -50.22 75.48
C ALA A 2 -19.51 -49.85 75.06
N SER A 3 -18.77 -50.89 74.59
CA SER A 3 -17.46 -50.66 73.95
C SER A 3 -17.67 -50.20 72.55
N TYR A 4 -17.24 -48.97 72.23
CA TYR A 4 -17.17 -48.50 70.89
C TYR A 4 -15.85 -49.00 70.28
N ALA A 5 -15.93 -49.69 69.16
CA ALA A 5 -14.75 -50.02 68.37
C ALA A 5 -14.31 -48.74 67.56
N PRO A 6 -13.01 -48.47 67.44
CA PRO A 6 -12.55 -47.33 66.68
C PRO A 6 -12.83 -47.55 65.20
N ILE A 7 -13.33 -46.52 64.54
CA ILE A 7 -13.52 -46.53 63.09
C ILE A 7 -12.14 -46.17 62.48
N GLU A 8 -11.47 -47.11 61.86
CA GLU A 8 -10.31 -46.91 61.06
C GLU A 8 -10.74 -46.43 59.67
N ALA A 9 -10.56 -45.16 59.39
CA ALA A 9 -10.67 -44.62 58.06
C ALA A 9 -9.27 -44.69 57.36
N GLN A 10 -9.14 -45.54 56.35
CA GLN A 10 -7.99 -45.48 55.43
C GLN A 10 -8.23 -44.34 54.46
N VAL A 11 -7.46 -43.28 54.62
CA VAL A 11 -7.38 -42.23 53.62
C VAL A 11 -6.41 -42.71 52.54
N THR A 12 -6.92 -43.30 51.46
CA THR A 12 -6.14 -43.54 50.25
C THR A 12 -6.06 -42.24 49.48
N THR A 13 -4.92 -41.54 49.54
CA THR A 13 -4.63 -40.47 48.59
C THR A 13 -4.33 -41.13 47.25
N ALA A 14 -5.21 -40.98 46.28
CA ALA A 14 -4.87 -41.36 44.91
C ALA A 14 -3.64 -40.56 44.46
N PRO A 15 -2.69 -41.16 43.77
CA PRO A 15 -1.58 -40.42 43.20
C PRO A 15 -2.16 -39.30 42.30
N PRO A 16 -1.55 -38.13 42.28
CA PRO A 16 -2.02 -37.04 41.41
C PRO A 16 -2.12 -37.53 39.96
N ALA A 17 -3.19 -37.15 39.29
CA ALA A 17 -3.36 -37.51 37.88
C ALA A 17 -2.15 -36.99 37.08
N ALA A 18 -1.70 -37.78 36.11
CA ALA A 18 -0.65 -37.33 35.20
C ALA A 18 -1.09 -36.01 34.52
N PRO A 19 -0.18 -35.04 34.34
CA PRO A 19 -0.55 -33.79 33.70
C PRO A 19 -1.01 -34.03 32.26
N ASP A 20 -2.09 -33.34 31.90
CA ASP A 20 -2.57 -33.32 30.51
C ASP A 20 -1.77 -32.23 29.74
N PHE A 21 -0.71 -32.65 29.04
CA PHE A 21 0.14 -31.77 28.28
C PHE A 21 -0.59 -31.10 27.11
N ASP A 22 -1.62 -31.71 26.54
CA ASP A 22 -2.41 -31.11 25.46
C ASP A 22 -3.29 -29.99 26.00
N ALA A 23 -3.88 -30.19 27.19
CA ALA A 23 -4.61 -29.13 27.88
C ALA A 23 -3.68 -27.95 28.22
N ILE A 24 -2.51 -28.24 28.80
CA ILE A 24 -1.52 -27.21 29.14
C ILE A 24 -1.04 -26.45 27.86
N ARG A 25 -0.75 -27.18 26.77
CA ARG A 25 -0.35 -26.58 25.51
C ARG A 25 -1.43 -25.66 24.95
N SER A 26 -2.71 -26.07 25.04
CA SER A 26 -3.82 -25.21 24.57
C SER A 26 -3.97 -23.90 25.34
N GLU A 27 -3.45 -23.82 26.57
CA GLU A 27 -3.48 -22.62 27.40
C GLU A 27 -2.25 -21.73 27.20
N VAL A 28 -1.07 -22.30 26.92
CA VAL A 28 0.21 -21.54 26.91
C VAL A 28 0.82 -21.37 25.51
N ALA A 29 0.50 -22.25 24.55
CA ALA A 29 1.06 -22.16 23.21
C ALA A 29 0.47 -21.00 22.42
N ALA A 30 1.33 -20.33 21.69
CA ALA A 30 0.96 -19.25 20.77
C ALA A 30 1.74 -19.40 19.46
N GLU A 31 1.05 -19.27 18.33
CA GLU A 31 1.71 -19.21 17.03
C GLU A 31 2.39 -17.86 16.84
N PRO A 32 3.59 -17.81 16.24
CA PRO A 32 4.24 -16.54 15.94
C PRO A 32 3.45 -15.75 14.89
N ALA A 33 3.26 -14.45 15.13
CA ALA A 33 2.61 -13.57 14.19
C ALA A 33 3.44 -12.29 13.98
N ASP A 34 3.59 -11.89 12.72
CA ASP A 34 4.30 -10.67 12.36
C ASP A 34 3.52 -9.43 12.79
N ALA A 35 4.24 -8.36 13.17
CA ALA A 35 3.66 -7.05 13.33
C ALA A 35 3.16 -6.53 11.98
N TYR A 36 2.04 -5.81 11.97
CA TYR A 36 1.53 -5.16 10.77
C TYR A 36 0.90 -3.81 11.09
N LEU A 37 0.78 -2.95 10.07
CA LEU A 37 0.06 -1.69 10.16
C LEU A 37 -1.41 -1.95 9.82
N ASP A 38 -2.29 -1.68 10.77
CA ASP A 38 -3.73 -1.68 10.51
C ASP A 38 -4.09 -0.48 9.62
N LYS A 39 -4.73 -0.76 8.49
CA LYS A 39 -5.00 0.23 7.45
C LYS A 39 -6.11 1.21 7.83
N GLU A 40 -7.06 0.77 8.63
CA GLU A 40 -8.23 1.56 9.04
C GLU A 40 -7.87 2.47 10.23
N THR A 41 -7.27 1.88 11.25
CA THR A 41 -6.89 2.63 12.46
C THR A 41 -5.57 3.39 12.29
N ARG A 42 -4.71 2.95 11.34
CA ARG A 42 -3.33 3.43 11.12
C ARG A 42 -2.42 3.19 12.33
N GLU A 43 -2.76 2.22 13.16
CA GLU A 43 -1.97 1.80 14.30
C GLU A 43 -1.20 0.51 13.98
N ILE A 44 -0.07 0.32 14.64
CA ILE A 44 0.70 -0.91 14.52
C ILE A 44 0.05 -1.96 15.42
N VAL A 45 -0.35 -3.08 14.83
CA VAL A 45 -0.71 -4.29 15.57
C VAL A 45 0.57 -5.01 15.93
N PRO A 46 0.83 -5.23 17.24
CA PRO A 46 2.07 -5.81 17.70
C PRO A 46 2.28 -7.24 17.19
N SER A 47 3.55 -7.60 17.00
CA SER A 47 3.95 -8.98 16.73
C SER A 47 3.71 -9.88 17.95
N VAL A 48 3.53 -11.16 17.70
CA VAL A 48 3.43 -12.20 18.74
C VAL A 48 4.63 -13.14 18.59
N THR A 49 5.40 -13.30 19.66
CA THR A 49 6.42 -14.37 19.73
C THR A 49 5.70 -15.71 19.92
N GLY A 50 5.99 -16.68 19.07
CA GLY A 50 5.46 -18.03 19.22
C GLY A 50 6.01 -18.68 20.49
N VAL A 51 5.15 -19.42 21.18
CA VAL A 51 5.50 -20.13 22.44
C VAL A 51 5.02 -21.57 22.30
N ASP A 52 5.88 -22.52 22.60
CA ASP A 52 5.54 -23.94 22.73
C ASP A 52 6.48 -24.60 23.77
N PHE A 53 6.35 -25.87 24.04
CA PHE A 53 7.25 -26.67 24.86
C PHE A 53 7.34 -28.10 24.35
N ASP A 54 8.46 -28.77 24.65
CA ASP A 54 8.65 -30.19 24.33
C ASP A 54 8.01 -31.05 25.43
N THR A 55 7.01 -31.87 25.07
CA THR A 55 6.29 -32.74 26.01
C THR A 55 7.18 -33.85 26.59
N ALA A 56 8.14 -34.38 25.81
CA ALA A 56 9.06 -35.39 26.29
C ALA A 56 10.03 -34.80 27.35
N GLN A 57 10.49 -33.58 27.10
CA GLN A 57 11.32 -32.83 28.05
C GLN A 57 10.52 -32.45 29.31
N ALA A 58 9.26 -32.03 29.16
CA ALA A 58 8.38 -31.73 30.27
C ALA A 58 8.14 -32.97 31.14
N GLN A 59 7.89 -34.11 30.53
CA GLN A 59 7.75 -35.39 31.26
C GLN A 59 9.04 -35.77 31.99
N ALA A 60 10.19 -35.67 31.36
CA ALA A 60 11.48 -35.97 31.97
C ALA A 60 11.79 -35.12 33.20
N VAL A 61 11.44 -33.83 33.16
CA VAL A 61 11.59 -32.92 34.31
C VAL A 61 10.66 -33.29 35.44
N LEU A 62 9.42 -33.69 35.14
CA LEU A 62 8.46 -34.16 36.14
C LEU A 62 8.87 -35.50 36.78
N ASP A 63 9.36 -36.45 35.98
CA ASP A 63 9.82 -37.75 36.45
C ASP A 63 11.02 -37.67 37.40
N ALA A 64 11.83 -36.58 37.22
CA ALA A 64 12.99 -36.31 38.06
C ALA A 64 12.66 -35.53 39.35
N ALA A 65 11.45 -34.98 39.47
CA ALA A 65 11.05 -34.15 40.60
C ALA A 65 10.67 -34.96 41.83
N GLY A 66 10.98 -34.46 43.02
CA GLY A 66 10.54 -34.97 44.29
C GLY A 66 9.06 -34.65 44.59
N GLU A 67 8.45 -35.40 45.50
CA GLU A 67 7.09 -35.12 45.94
C GLU A 67 6.95 -33.69 46.52
N GLY A 68 6.00 -32.92 45.98
CA GLY A 68 5.73 -31.54 46.38
C GLY A 68 6.72 -30.50 45.82
N GLU A 69 7.62 -30.89 44.91
CA GLU A 69 8.54 -30.01 44.26
C GLU A 69 7.88 -29.25 43.11
N THR A 70 8.23 -27.94 42.95
CA THR A 70 7.83 -27.16 41.82
C THR A 70 8.94 -27.19 40.75
N VAL A 71 8.62 -27.58 39.54
CA VAL A 71 9.55 -27.69 38.43
C VAL A 71 9.24 -26.66 37.34
N SER A 72 10.27 -26.26 36.62
CA SER A 72 10.15 -25.37 35.47
C SER A 72 10.42 -26.13 34.17
N VAL A 73 9.51 -26.04 33.21
CA VAL A 73 9.68 -26.57 31.86
C VAL A 73 10.20 -25.49 30.95
N PRO A 74 11.29 -25.72 30.21
CA PRO A 74 11.79 -24.74 29.23
C PRO A 74 10.78 -24.53 28.11
N LEU A 75 10.57 -23.26 27.73
CA LEU A 75 9.74 -22.89 26.60
C LEU A 75 10.56 -22.83 25.31
N LEU A 76 9.96 -23.24 24.22
CA LEU A 76 10.45 -23.06 22.86
C LEU A 76 9.86 -21.76 22.31
N LEU A 77 10.71 -20.76 22.10
CA LEU A 77 10.29 -19.46 21.59
C LEU A 77 10.61 -19.37 20.09
N THR A 78 9.61 -18.94 19.30
CA THR A 78 9.76 -18.67 17.87
C THR A 78 9.53 -17.19 17.61
N GLU A 79 10.57 -16.48 17.22
CA GLU A 79 10.46 -15.08 16.87
C GLU A 79 9.71 -14.87 15.55
N PRO A 80 8.83 -13.86 15.46
CA PRO A 80 8.19 -13.48 14.20
C PRO A 80 9.23 -12.91 13.23
N LYS A 81 8.96 -13.00 11.93
CA LYS A 81 9.84 -12.46 10.87
C LYS A 81 9.94 -10.93 10.96
N LEU A 82 8.82 -10.27 11.27
CA LEU A 82 8.71 -8.83 11.44
C LEU A 82 8.23 -8.51 12.86
N THR A 83 9.16 -8.14 13.73
CA THR A 83 8.83 -7.72 15.10
C THR A 83 8.25 -6.31 15.10
N THR A 84 7.48 -5.96 16.16
CA THR A 84 6.95 -4.61 16.36
C THR A 84 8.03 -3.54 16.27
N ALA A 85 9.13 -3.72 17.01
CA ALA A 85 10.26 -2.79 17.01
C ALA A 85 10.89 -2.62 15.61
N LYS A 86 10.99 -3.72 14.83
CA LYS A 86 11.54 -3.65 13.48
C LYS A 86 10.59 -2.92 12.53
N LEU A 87 9.27 -3.12 12.65
CA LEU A 87 8.29 -2.39 11.86
C LEU A 87 8.30 -0.90 12.22
N GLU A 88 8.26 -0.53 13.49
CA GLU A 88 8.31 0.86 13.97
C GLU A 88 9.55 1.60 13.48
N ALA A 89 10.73 0.98 13.59
CA ALA A 89 11.99 1.58 13.16
C ALA A 89 12.11 1.81 11.65
N ASN A 90 11.32 1.11 10.85
CA ASN A 90 11.41 1.13 9.40
C ASN A 90 10.16 1.68 8.69
N LEU A 91 9.08 1.95 9.42
CA LEU A 91 7.83 2.40 8.81
C LEU A 91 7.99 3.75 8.08
N PHE A 92 7.80 3.73 6.75
CA PHE A 92 7.90 4.91 5.87
C PHE A 92 9.22 5.70 5.98
N LYS A 93 10.29 5.04 6.32
CA LYS A 93 11.59 5.63 6.63
C LYS A 93 12.28 6.26 5.42
N ASP A 94 12.11 5.66 4.25
CA ASP A 94 12.84 6.03 3.05
C ASP A 94 11.92 6.60 1.97
N VAL A 95 12.48 7.45 1.09
CA VAL A 95 11.84 7.88 -0.15
C VAL A 95 12.15 6.86 -1.22
N LEU A 96 11.18 6.03 -1.61
CA LEU A 96 11.35 5.04 -2.67
C LEU A 96 11.34 5.70 -4.05
N GLY A 97 10.53 6.74 -4.22
CA GLY A 97 10.48 7.51 -5.44
C GLY A 97 9.81 8.85 -5.24
N SER A 98 10.24 9.85 -6.00
CA SER A 98 9.64 11.18 -5.97
C SER A 98 9.68 11.84 -7.34
N GLY A 99 8.71 12.71 -7.60
CA GLY A 99 8.62 13.45 -8.84
C GLY A 99 7.70 14.66 -8.74
N SER A 100 7.91 15.61 -9.62
CA SER A 100 7.04 16.77 -9.70
C SER A 100 6.89 17.28 -11.12
N THR A 101 5.70 17.81 -11.44
CA THR A 101 5.36 18.36 -12.75
C THR A 101 4.66 19.71 -12.59
N THR A 102 4.93 20.64 -13.48
CA THR A 102 4.27 21.95 -13.48
C THR A 102 2.90 21.84 -14.15
N CYS A 103 1.85 22.32 -13.48
CA CYS A 103 0.49 22.30 -13.98
C CYS A 103 0.17 23.62 -14.69
N ALA A 104 0.03 23.59 -16.01
CA ALA A 104 -0.45 24.70 -16.81
C ALA A 104 -1.98 24.66 -16.99
N GLY A 105 -2.60 25.75 -17.37
CA GLY A 105 -4.00 25.85 -17.74
C GLY A 105 -4.84 26.72 -16.80
N PRO A 106 -6.18 26.71 -16.98
CA PRO A 106 -7.11 27.55 -16.23
C PRO A 106 -7.35 27.04 -14.80
N SER A 107 -7.92 27.89 -13.95
CA SER A 107 -8.14 27.64 -12.53
C SER A 107 -8.92 26.34 -12.22
N ASN A 108 -9.90 25.96 -13.03
CA ASN A 108 -10.66 24.73 -12.85
C ASN A 108 -9.76 23.49 -13.01
N ARG A 109 -8.77 23.53 -13.90
CA ARG A 109 -7.81 22.45 -14.08
C ARG A 109 -6.93 22.27 -12.85
N TRP A 110 -6.40 23.37 -12.30
CA TRP A 110 -5.62 23.33 -11.05
C TRP A 110 -6.45 22.83 -9.88
N TYR A 111 -7.70 23.30 -9.79
CA TYR A 111 -8.64 22.84 -8.76
C TYR A 111 -8.87 21.33 -8.83
N ASN A 112 -9.08 20.76 -10.03
CA ASN A 112 -9.26 19.33 -10.21
C ASN A 112 -8.01 18.54 -9.82
N ILE A 113 -6.83 19.01 -10.19
CA ILE A 113 -5.55 18.38 -9.84
C ILE A 113 -5.33 18.43 -8.32
N ASP A 114 -5.60 19.56 -7.67
CA ASP A 114 -5.49 19.71 -6.22
C ASP A 114 -6.47 18.80 -5.47
N LEU A 115 -7.73 18.73 -5.92
CA LEU A 115 -8.73 17.81 -5.37
C LEU A 115 -8.28 16.34 -5.52
N ALA A 116 -7.82 15.95 -6.69
CA ALA A 116 -7.31 14.62 -6.96
C ALA A 116 -6.08 14.30 -6.10
N ALA A 117 -5.14 15.23 -5.97
CA ALA A 117 -3.96 15.09 -5.14
C ALA A 117 -4.33 14.93 -3.65
N LYS A 118 -5.30 15.69 -3.14
CA LYS A 118 -5.80 15.56 -1.78
C LYS A 118 -6.44 14.20 -1.50
N ARG A 119 -7.14 13.61 -2.47
CA ARG A 119 -7.72 12.26 -2.34
C ARG A 119 -6.65 11.18 -2.34
N LEU A 120 -5.61 11.34 -3.15
CA LEU A 120 -4.49 10.43 -3.22
C LEU A 120 -3.60 10.51 -1.99
N ASN A 121 -3.48 11.70 -1.38
CA ASN A 121 -2.55 11.96 -0.29
C ASN A 121 -2.87 11.14 0.96
N GLY A 122 -1.85 10.48 1.50
CA GLY A 122 -1.97 9.64 2.70
C GLY A 122 -2.44 8.21 2.41
N THR A 123 -2.60 7.81 1.14
CA THR A 123 -2.90 6.42 0.78
C THR A 123 -1.77 5.51 1.23
N ILE A 124 -2.13 4.44 1.93
CA ILE A 124 -1.22 3.39 2.41
C ILE A 124 -1.55 2.09 1.70
N LEU A 125 -0.53 1.38 1.26
CA LEU A 125 -0.63 0.02 0.72
C LEU A 125 0.22 -0.92 1.56
N LEU A 126 -0.40 -1.97 2.07
CA LEU A 126 0.30 -3.07 2.73
C LEU A 126 1.05 -3.92 1.70
N PRO A 127 2.04 -4.74 2.13
CA PRO A 127 2.72 -5.69 1.25
C PRO A 127 1.72 -6.56 0.46
N GLY A 128 1.92 -6.66 -0.85
CA GLY A 128 1.05 -7.42 -1.75
C GLY A 128 -0.24 -6.72 -2.18
N GLU A 129 -0.62 -5.58 -1.59
CA GLU A 129 -1.82 -4.85 -2.01
C GLU A 129 -1.63 -4.14 -3.34
N THR A 130 -2.70 -4.13 -4.12
CA THR A 130 -2.78 -3.42 -5.40
C THR A 130 -3.54 -2.11 -5.26
N PHE A 131 -2.92 -1.03 -5.67
CA PHE A 131 -3.53 0.29 -5.79
C PHE A 131 -4.36 0.40 -7.06
N SER A 132 -5.51 1.09 -6.98
CA SER A 132 -6.31 1.58 -8.11
C SER A 132 -6.46 3.09 -8.02
N TYR A 133 -6.07 3.79 -9.09
CA TYR A 133 -6.24 5.24 -9.16
C TYR A 133 -7.72 5.63 -9.21
N ASN A 134 -8.52 4.91 -10.00
CA ASN A 134 -9.94 5.20 -10.14
C ASN A 134 -10.70 5.02 -8.82
N ASP A 135 -10.41 3.96 -8.07
CA ASP A 135 -11.05 3.69 -6.77
C ASP A 135 -10.67 4.75 -5.73
N THR A 136 -9.42 5.24 -5.77
CA THR A 136 -8.90 6.19 -4.78
C THR A 136 -9.30 7.63 -5.11
N VAL A 137 -9.19 8.03 -6.37
CA VAL A 137 -9.33 9.44 -6.79
C VAL A 137 -10.70 9.74 -7.37
N GLY A 138 -11.40 8.74 -7.90
CA GLY A 138 -12.76 8.86 -8.44
C GLY A 138 -13.85 9.05 -7.40
N PRO A 139 -15.11 9.06 -7.79
CA PRO A 139 -15.57 9.18 -9.18
C PRO A 139 -15.36 10.59 -9.76
N TYR A 140 -15.21 10.70 -11.08
CA TYR A 140 -14.87 11.94 -11.80
C TYR A 140 -16.13 12.69 -12.22
N THR A 141 -16.95 13.10 -11.25
CA THR A 141 -18.25 13.76 -11.48
C THR A 141 -18.32 15.14 -10.85
N LEU A 142 -19.29 15.96 -11.31
CA LEU A 142 -19.57 17.24 -10.67
C LEU A 142 -20.05 17.06 -9.21
N ALA A 143 -20.84 16.00 -8.96
CA ALA A 143 -21.34 15.69 -7.62
C ALA A 143 -20.22 15.33 -6.63
N SER A 144 -19.12 14.76 -7.12
CA SER A 144 -17.93 14.46 -6.33
C SER A 144 -16.96 15.64 -6.20
N GLY A 145 -17.35 16.83 -6.70
CA GLY A 145 -16.61 18.07 -6.53
C GLY A 145 -15.70 18.46 -7.68
N TYR A 146 -15.58 17.64 -8.73
CA TYR A 146 -14.79 18.01 -9.90
C TYR A 146 -15.49 19.07 -10.75
N LYS A 147 -14.72 19.84 -11.52
CA LYS A 147 -15.18 20.90 -12.40
C LYS A 147 -14.88 20.54 -13.87
N ALA A 148 -15.65 21.15 -14.78
CA ALA A 148 -15.33 21.09 -16.19
C ALA A 148 -14.03 21.89 -16.45
N ALA A 149 -13.11 21.27 -17.19
CA ALA A 149 -11.84 21.85 -17.60
C ALA A 149 -11.33 21.17 -18.87
N GLY A 150 -10.39 21.85 -19.56
CA GLY A 150 -9.83 21.34 -20.80
C GLY A 150 -9.18 19.98 -20.66
N THR A 151 -9.57 19.09 -21.53
CA THR A 151 -9.01 17.75 -21.74
C THR A 151 -8.92 17.48 -23.24
N TYR A 152 -8.32 16.36 -23.60
CA TYR A 152 -8.25 15.93 -24.99
C TYR A 152 -9.15 14.71 -25.21
N GLN A 153 -10.05 14.80 -26.17
CA GLN A 153 -10.93 13.71 -26.55
C GLN A 153 -10.99 13.61 -28.08
N ASN A 154 -10.72 12.43 -28.63
CA ASN A 154 -10.69 12.17 -30.07
C ASN A 154 -9.77 13.15 -30.86
N GLY A 155 -8.62 13.52 -30.28
CA GLY A 155 -7.67 14.45 -30.90
C GLY A 155 -8.05 15.93 -30.85
N GLN A 156 -9.14 16.27 -30.16
CA GLN A 156 -9.60 17.66 -29.99
C GLN A 156 -9.52 18.09 -28.53
N SER A 157 -9.25 19.37 -28.31
CA SER A 157 -9.34 19.98 -26.99
C SER A 157 -10.81 20.27 -26.67
N VAL A 158 -11.34 19.66 -25.62
CA VAL A 158 -12.74 19.84 -25.20
C VAL A 158 -12.76 20.04 -23.68
N ASP A 159 -13.79 20.71 -23.18
CA ASP A 159 -14.05 20.78 -21.75
C ASP A 159 -14.82 19.52 -21.30
N ALA A 160 -14.25 18.79 -20.36
CA ALA A 160 -14.90 17.67 -19.72
C ALA A 160 -14.70 17.70 -18.20
N THR A 161 -15.61 17.06 -17.47
CA THR A 161 -15.50 16.96 -16.00
C THR A 161 -14.19 16.32 -15.60
N ALA A 162 -13.56 16.84 -14.56
CA ALA A 162 -12.26 16.40 -14.05
C ALA A 162 -11.07 16.58 -15.02
N GLY A 163 -11.16 17.48 -16.03
CA GLY A 163 -10.02 17.77 -16.89
C GLY A 163 -8.77 18.11 -16.06
N GLY A 164 -7.64 17.45 -16.40
CA GLY A 164 -6.34 17.61 -15.74
C GLY A 164 -5.88 16.44 -14.87
N ILE A 165 -6.78 15.54 -14.39
CA ILE A 165 -6.42 14.46 -13.46
C ILE A 165 -5.38 13.47 -14.01
N CYS A 166 -5.33 13.28 -15.33
CA CYS A 166 -4.32 12.42 -15.96
C CYS A 166 -2.88 12.93 -15.77
N GLN A 167 -2.70 14.19 -15.40
CA GLN A 167 -1.37 14.67 -15.02
C GLN A 167 -0.92 14.09 -13.68
N LEU A 168 -1.84 13.91 -12.72
CA LEU A 168 -1.54 13.28 -11.45
C LEU A 168 -1.28 11.77 -11.63
N SER A 169 -2.13 11.05 -12.39
CA SER A 169 -1.90 9.62 -12.66
C SER A 169 -0.59 9.38 -13.39
N SER A 170 -0.21 10.25 -14.32
CA SER A 170 1.09 10.20 -15.00
C SER A 170 2.27 10.47 -14.06
N ASN A 171 2.15 11.48 -13.20
CA ASN A 171 3.19 11.77 -12.21
C ASN A 171 3.36 10.60 -11.22
N LEU A 172 2.24 10.02 -10.78
CA LEU A 172 2.26 8.84 -9.91
C LEU A 172 2.89 7.64 -10.62
N TYR A 173 2.54 7.36 -11.90
CA TYR A 173 3.15 6.29 -12.67
C TYR A 173 4.67 6.47 -12.79
N TRP A 174 5.14 7.68 -13.12
CA TRP A 174 6.56 7.98 -13.19
C TRP A 174 7.28 7.75 -11.85
N VAL A 175 6.66 8.17 -10.74
CA VAL A 175 7.19 7.94 -9.39
C VAL A 175 7.18 6.46 -9.01
N THR A 176 6.16 5.72 -9.41
CA THR A 176 6.05 4.27 -9.19
C THR A 176 7.16 3.51 -9.92
N LEU A 177 7.51 3.91 -11.16
CA LEU A 177 8.66 3.37 -11.88
C LEU A 177 9.99 3.64 -11.15
N LYS A 178 10.15 4.85 -10.59
CA LYS A 178 11.34 5.21 -9.80
C LYS A 178 11.44 4.40 -8.51
N ALA A 179 10.31 4.11 -7.89
CA ALA A 179 10.21 3.28 -6.70
C ALA A 179 10.37 1.78 -6.97
N ASN A 180 10.54 1.37 -8.23
CA ASN A 180 10.65 -0.03 -8.68
C ASN A 180 9.47 -0.91 -8.21
N LEU A 181 8.25 -0.34 -8.19
CA LEU A 181 7.03 -1.07 -7.84
C LEU A 181 6.43 -1.74 -9.07
N GLU A 182 5.72 -2.84 -8.87
CA GLU A 182 5.12 -3.64 -9.94
C GLU A 182 3.93 -2.92 -10.58
N ILE A 183 3.99 -2.67 -11.90
CA ILE A 183 2.90 -2.07 -12.66
C ILE A 183 1.91 -3.15 -13.07
N VAL A 184 0.67 -3.05 -12.59
CA VAL A 184 -0.43 -4.00 -12.88
C VAL A 184 -1.23 -3.57 -14.11
N GLU A 185 -1.53 -2.26 -14.21
CA GLU A 185 -2.31 -1.71 -15.33
C GLU A 185 -1.85 -0.29 -15.63
N ARG A 186 -1.63 0.00 -16.90
CA ARG A 186 -1.30 1.35 -17.38
C ARG A 186 -1.72 1.54 -18.83
N HIS A 187 -2.36 2.64 -19.11
CA HIS A 187 -2.76 3.06 -20.45
C HIS A 187 -2.03 4.33 -20.85
N LYS A 188 -1.48 4.35 -22.07
CA LYS A 188 -0.81 5.55 -22.61
C LYS A 188 -1.82 6.50 -23.23
N HIS A 189 -1.53 7.79 -23.25
CA HIS A 189 -2.27 8.72 -24.10
C HIS A 189 -2.00 8.47 -25.60
N GLN A 190 -2.93 8.87 -26.43
CA GLN A 190 -2.75 8.81 -27.90
C GLN A 190 -1.74 9.86 -28.41
N PHE A 191 -1.42 10.87 -27.61
CA PHE A 191 -0.47 11.95 -27.95
C PHE A 191 0.29 12.37 -26.66
N ASN A 192 1.43 13.00 -26.87
CA ASN A 192 2.24 13.51 -25.74
C ASN A 192 1.61 14.80 -25.18
N GLY A 193 1.15 14.77 -23.94
CA GLY A 193 0.59 15.94 -23.24
C GLY A 193 1.59 17.00 -22.83
N GLY A 194 2.89 16.78 -23.02
CA GLY A 194 3.97 17.75 -22.81
C GLY A 194 4.28 18.10 -21.34
N TYR A 195 3.58 17.53 -20.37
CA TYR A 195 3.78 17.83 -18.96
C TYR A 195 4.72 16.85 -18.23
N MET A 196 5.01 15.69 -18.84
CA MET A 196 5.95 14.74 -18.25
C MET A 196 7.39 15.01 -18.68
N PRO A 197 8.37 14.97 -17.76
CA PRO A 197 9.77 15.22 -18.08
C PRO A 197 10.40 14.13 -18.94
N VAL A 198 9.85 12.90 -18.86
CA VAL A 198 10.29 11.76 -19.67
C VAL A 198 9.13 11.31 -20.55
N ILE A 199 9.32 11.32 -21.87
CA ILE A 199 8.30 10.87 -22.83
C ILE A 199 8.01 9.38 -22.60
N GLY A 200 6.72 9.01 -22.58
CA GLY A 200 6.28 7.64 -22.34
C GLY A 200 6.06 7.29 -20.87
N THR A 201 6.32 8.21 -19.93
CA THR A 201 5.97 8.05 -18.52
C THR A 201 4.60 8.66 -18.18
N ASP A 202 3.70 8.70 -19.14
CA ASP A 202 2.32 9.13 -18.97
C ASP A 202 1.41 7.96 -18.64
N ALA A 203 0.33 8.21 -17.90
CA ALA A 203 -0.74 7.26 -17.64
C ALA A 203 -2.09 7.97 -17.79
N THR A 204 -2.91 7.53 -18.74
CA THR A 204 -4.28 8.03 -18.90
C THR A 204 -5.25 7.20 -18.07
N VAL A 205 -6.20 7.87 -17.45
CA VAL A 205 -7.28 7.26 -16.67
C VAL A 205 -8.62 7.77 -17.17
N TRP A 206 -9.64 6.91 -17.13
CA TRP A 206 -10.98 7.27 -17.57
C TRP A 206 -12.02 6.40 -16.88
N SER A 207 -12.61 6.90 -15.79
CA SER A 207 -13.69 6.23 -15.06
C SER A 207 -13.52 4.70 -14.99
N ASP A 208 -14.50 3.92 -15.39
CA ASP A 208 -14.49 2.46 -15.28
C ASP A 208 -13.78 1.75 -16.47
N GLN A 209 -13.16 2.50 -17.38
CA GLN A 209 -12.60 1.95 -18.63
C GLN A 209 -11.08 1.86 -18.64
N LEU A 210 -10.39 2.85 -18.08
CA LEU A 210 -8.93 2.94 -18.09
C LEU A 210 -8.47 3.30 -16.70
N ASP A 211 -7.70 2.42 -16.07
CA ASP A 211 -7.14 2.65 -14.74
C ASP A 211 -5.61 2.72 -14.78
N PHE A 212 -5.05 3.25 -13.72
CA PHE A 212 -3.64 3.09 -13.39
C PHE A 212 -3.55 2.31 -12.09
N ARG A 213 -2.94 1.12 -12.17
CA ARG A 213 -2.82 0.19 -11.05
C ARG A 213 -1.38 -0.29 -10.89
N PHE A 214 -0.94 -0.38 -9.65
CA PHE A 214 0.37 -0.94 -9.30
C PHE A 214 0.27 -1.70 -7.97
N GLN A 215 1.19 -2.61 -7.72
CA GLN A 215 1.24 -3.41 -6.50
C GLN A 215 2.40 -2.97 -5.61
N ASN A 216 2.18 -2.95 -4.31
CA ASN A 216 3.28 -2.90 -3.36
C ASN A 216 3.94 -4.28 -3.28
N ASN A 217 4.98 -4.48 -4.07
CA ASN A 217 5.80 -5.70 -4.12
C ASN A 217 6.97 -5.67 -3.13
N THR A 218 6.94 -4.79 -2.13
CA THR A 218 7.94 -4.72 -1.05
C THR A 218 7.46 -5.45 0.20
N ASP A 219 8.37 -5.71 1.13
CA ASP A 219 8.06 -6.39 2.40
C ASP A 219 7.46 -5.45 3.47
N TYR A 220 7.37 -4.15 3.18
CA TYR A 220 6.89 -3.12 4.12
C TYR A 220 5.74 -2.31 3.54
N PRO A 221 4.90 -1.71 4.40
CA PRO A 221 3.90 -0.75 3.95
C PRO A 221 4.53 0.43 3.23
N ILE A 222 3.87 0.91 2.18
CA ILE A 222 4.21 2.15 1.49
C ILE A 222 3.13 3.20 1.70
N LYS A 223 3.52 4.48 1.67
CA LYS A 223 2.61 5.63 1.78
C LYS A 223 2.85 6.59 0.62
N ILE A 224 1.75 7.04 0.02
CA ILE A 224 1.78 8.06 -1.03
C ILE A 224 1.51 9.43 -0.40
N GLU A 225 2.39 10.38 -0.68
CA GLU A 225 2.17 11.79 -0.42
C GLU A 225 1.99 12.53 -1.74
N SER A 226 0.96 13.35 -1.84
CA SER A 226 0.73 14.18 -3.03
C SER A 226 0.09 15.51 -2.67
N TYR A 227 0.55 16.57 -3.33
CA TYR A 227 -0.01 17.92 -3.16
C TYR A 227 0.33 18.82 -4.35
N LEU A 228 -0.52 19.81 -4.57
CA LEU A 228 -0.26 20.91 -5.47
C LEU A 228 0.25 22.11 -4.66
N ASP A 229 1.43 22.64 -4.98
CA ASP A 229 1.97 23.80 -4.28
C ASP A 229 1.42 25.13 -4.81
N LYS A 230 1.75 26.23 -4.14
CA LYS A 230 1.32 27.60 -4.50
C LYS A 230 1.80 28.06 -5.89
N ASN A 231 2.79 27.43 -6.46
CA ASN A 231 3.32 27.69 -7.80
C ASN A 231 2.69 26.76 -8.85
N HIS A 232 1.61 26.06 -8.51
CA HIS A 232 0.97 25.05 -9.35
C HIS A 232 1.91 23.91 -9.78
N LYS A 233 2.87 23.57 -8.94
CA LYS A 233 3.71 22.39 -9.12
C LYS A 233 3.11 21.23 -8.35
N LEU A 234 2.81 20.15 -9.05
CA LEU A 234 2.27 18.91 -8.50
C LEU A 234 3.43 18.04 -8.03
N HIS A 235 3.40 17.67 -6.76
CA HIS A 235 4.39 16.80 -6.13
C HIS A 235 3.75 15.47 -5.81
N VAL A 236 4.50 14.39 -6.06
CA VAL A 236 4.16 13.03 -5.65
C VAL A 236 5.40 12.37 -5.08
N THR A 237 5.27 11.75 -3.92
CA THR A 237 6.33 10.98 -3.25
C THR A 237 5.77 9.67 -2.73
N ILE A 238 6.49 8.59 -2.95
CA ILE A 238 6.21 7.27 -2.34
C ILE A 238 7.26 7.03 -1.26
N TYR A 239 6.80 6.92 -0.02
CA TYR A 239 7.60 6.52 1.14
C TYR A 239 7.43 5.04 1.42
N GLY A 240 8.47 4.40 1.91
CA GLY A 240 8.47 3.00 2.32
C GLY A 240 9.74 2.65 3.07
N THR A 241 10.17 1.40 2.97
CA THR A 241 11.44 0.91 3.50
C THR A 241 12.26 0.34 2.34
N ASP A 242 13.37 0.96 2.03
CA ASP A 242 14.27 0.47 0.99
C ASP A 242 15.14 -0.67 1.57
N THR A 243 14.80 -1.89 1.19
CA THR A 243 15.56 -3.10 1.58
C THR A 243 16.51 -3.59 0.47
N THR A 244 16.41 -3.02 -0.72
CA THR A 244 17.12 -3.52 -1.91
C THR A 244 18.16 -2.56 -2.46
N GLY A 245 18.01 -1.26 -2.22
CA GLY A 245 18.80 -0.20 -2.87
C GLY A 245 18.54 -0.06 -4.38
N ILE A 246 17.48 -0.72 -4.90
CA ILE A 246 17.15 -0.72 -6.33
C ILE A 246 16.13 0.36 -6.64
N HIS A 247 16.50 1.33 -7.47
CA HIS A 247 15.65 2.40 -7.94
C HIS A 247 15.59 2.44 -9.45
N GLY A 248 14.42 2.75 -10.00
CA GLY A 248 14.23 2.95 -11.43
C GLY A 248 14.68 4.35 -11.87
N GLU A 249 15.34 4.43 -13.02
CA GLU A 249 15.61 5.70 -13.71
C GLU A 249 15.00 5.64 -15.11
N PRO A 250 13.72 6.02 -15.28
CA PRO A 250 13.07 6.01 -16.57
C PRO A 250 13.71 6.97 -17.56
N TYR A 251 13.99 6.50 -18.77
CA TYR A 251 14.48 7.30 -19.88
C TYR A 251 13.75 6.94 -21.17
N HIS A 252 13.85 7.77 -22.20
CA HIS A 252 13.28 7.47 -23.51
C HIS A 252 14.34 7.56 -24.62
N VAL A 253 14.09 6.78 -25.67
CA VAL A 253 14.89 6.80 -26.91
C VAL A 253 13.95 7.04 -28.07
N VAL A 254 14.25 8.09 -28.89
CA VAL A 254 13.51 8.35 -30.12
C VAL A 254 13.99 7.41 -31.21
N ILE A 255 13.20 6.42 -31.59
CA ILE A 255 13.56 5.43 -32.63
C ILE A 255 13.27 6.01 -34.02
N SER A 256 12.16 6.73 -34.18
CA SER A 256 11.77 7.35 -35.45
C SER A 256 10.85 8.54 -35.21
N THR A 257 10.83 9.44 -36.18
CA THR A 257 9.90 10.57 -36.22
C THR A 257 9.13 10.52 -37.53
N VAL A 258 7.80 10.57 -37.45
CA VAL A 258 6.93 10.65 -38.62
C VAL A 258 6.35 12.07 -38.65
N PRO A 259 6.55 12.81 -39.75
CA PRO A 259 5.98 14.14 -39.87
C PRO A 259 4.45 14.07 -39.86
N TYR A 260 3.81 15.02 -39.20
CA TYR A 260 2.34 15.13 -39.21
C TYR A 260 1.83 15.54 -40.60
N LYS A 261 0.60 15.13 -40.92
CA LYS A 261 -0.13 15.61 -42.11
C LYS A 261 -1.11 16.69 -41.66
N ASN A 262 -1.04 17.86 -42.27
CA ASN A 262 -2.04 18.91 -42.09
C ASN A 262 -3.37 18.45 -42.71
N THR A 263 -4.44 18.51 -41.91
CA THR A 263 -5.81 18.27 -42.38
C THR A 263 -6.58 19.57 -42.21
N TYR A 264 -7.07 20.13 -43.29
CA TYR A 264 -7.87 21.35 -43.29
C TYR A 264 -9.33 21.00 -43.16
N GLN A 265 -10.01 21.55 -42.19
CA GLN A 265 -11.47 21.43 -42.06
C GLN A 265 -12.09 22.84 -42.25
N PRO A 266 -13.15 23.00 -43.07
CA PRO A 266 -13.90 24.23 -43.13
C PRO A 266 -14.46 24.59 -41.76
N LYS A 267 -14.32 25.82 -41.36
CA LYS A 267 -14.92 26.35 -40.12
C LYS A 267 -15.59 27.66 -40.41
N ASP A 268 -16.91 27.72 -40.35
CA ASP A 268 -17.70 28.91 -40.70
C ASP A 268 -17.34 30.18 -39.91
N SER A 269 -16.71 30.02 -38.75
CA SER A 269 -16.27 31.15 -37.92
C SER A 269 -14.91 31.77 -38.34
N ILE A 270 -14.23 31.19 -39.33
CA ILE A 270 -12.96 31.73 -39.83
C ILE A 270 -13.20 32.45 -41.11
N PRO A 271 -12.86 33.78 -41.22
CA PRO A 271 -13.03 34.54 -42.45
C PRO A 271 -12.31 33.88 -43.64
N VAL A 272 -12.91 33.99 -44.80
CA VAL A 272 -12.28 33.51 -46.07
C VAL A 272 -10.98 34.28 -46.31
N GLY A 273 -9.91 33.52 -46.58
CA GLY A 273 -8.58 34.10 -46.81
C GLY A 273 -7.69 34.19 -45.56
N THR A 274 -8.14 33.66 -44.41
CA THR A 274 -7.28 33.53 -43.22
C THR A 274 -6.26 32.40 -43.45
N GLU A 275 -4.98 32.68 -43.28
CA GLU A 275 -3.92 31.67 -43.34
C GLU A 275 -4.11 30.62 -42.23
N PRO A 276 -3.92 29.33 -42.50
CA PRO A 276 -3.98 28.29 -41.49
C PRO A 276 -2.88 28.46 -40.44
N GLN A 277 -3.25 28.39 -39.18
CA GLN A 277 -2.31 28.37 -38.06
C GLN A 277 -1.95 26.93 -37.66
#